data_1bba67ab9b53424e99312481c3d0cffb
#
_entry.id   1bba67ab9b53424e99312481c3d0cffb
#
_cell.length_a   1.000
_cell.length_b   1.000
_cell.length_c   1.000
_cell.angle_alpha   90.00
_cell.angle_beta   90.00
_cell.angle_gamma   90.00
#
_symmetry.space_group_name_H-M   'P 1'
#
loop_
_entity.id
_entity.type
_entity.pdbx_description
1 polymer ?
#
loop_
_entity_poly.entity_id
_entity_poly.type
_entity_poly.pdbx_seq_one_letter_code
_entity_poly.pdbx_strand_id
1 'polypeptide(L)'
;MIIMNKAKFTPNAITGKVERRIMPNHFNGNNNDGSEDVLECLFRKQNELHQTIATHSSSDDSQYSKKFLSLSKEERLSALCTAIIHEAVELQRLTNWKWWKKRVEFDQNHAKEELIDIWHFVIDASIELEMTPYDILTAYTTKNQINKDRQKNGY
;
A
#
# COMPACT_ATOMS: atom_id res chain seq x y z
N MET A 1 -21.70 -1.83 -18.53
CA MET A 1 -21.89 -0.37 -18.40
C MET A 1 -22.81 -0.18 -17.20
N ILE A 2 -22.24 0.00 -15.99
CA ILE A 2 -23.02 0.15 -14.75
C ILE A 2 -22.96 1.64 -14.38
N ILE A 3 -24.10 2.28 -14.43
CA ILE A 3 -24.29 3.68 -14.09
C ILE A 3 -24.36 3.78 -12.57
N MET A 4 -23.32 4.31 -11.91
CA MET A 4 -23.39 4.65 -10.49
C MET A 4 -24.17 5.94 -10.29
N ASN A 5 -25.37 5.84 -9.74
CA ASN A 5 -26.17 6.95 -9.27
C ASN A 5 -25.50 7.63 -8.08
N LYS A 6 -25.26 8.92 -8.19
CA LYS A 6 -24.73 9.78 -7.12
C LYS A 6 -25.75 9.92 -5.99
N ALA A 7 -25.56 9.21 -4.90
CA ALA A 7 -26.24 9.52 -3.63
C ALA A 7 -25.54 10.73 -2.99
N LYS A 8 -26.29 11.80 -2.75
CA LYS A 8 -25.82 12.98 -2.01
C LYS A 8 -25.61 12.59 -0.55
N PHE A 9 -24.38 12.69 -0.09
CA PHE A 9 -24.02 12.54 1.32
C PHE A 9 -24.28 13.87 2.03
N THR A 10 -25.25 13.92 2.91
CA THR A 10 -25.44 15.03 3.86
C THR A 10 -24.75 14.68 5.16
N PRO A 11 -23.78 15.48 5.65
CA PRO A 11 -23.15 15.21 6.94
C PRO A 11 -24.09 15.62 8.08
N ASN A 12 -24.54 14.64 8.86
CA ASN A 12 -25.11 14.92 10.18
C ASN A 12 -24.01 15.34 11.14
N ALA A 13 -24.19 16.50 11.74
CA ALA A 13 -23.30 17.09 12.71
C ALA A 13 -23.20 16.22 13.96
N ILE A 14 -22.08 15.51 14.12
CA ILE A 14 -21.62 15.02 15.40
C ILE A 14 -20.40 15.89 15.75
N THR A 15 -20.63 16.85 16.67
CA THR A 15 -19.58 17.67 17.26
C THR A 15 -18.76 16.83 18.23
N GLY A 16 -17.89 15.99 17.71
CA GLY A 16 -16.78 15.38 18.41
C GLY A 16 -15.50 15.99 17.86
N LYS A 17 -14.77 16.75 18.69
CA LYS A 17 -13.44 17.22 18.37
C LYS A 17 -12.55 16.01 18.06
N VAL A 18 -12.41 15.68 16.80
CA VAL A 18 -11.34 14.82 16.33
C VAL A 18 -10.08 15.67 16.37
N GLU A 19 -9.33 15.58 17.45
CA GLU A 19 -7.96 16.08 17.48
C GLU A 19 -7.20 15.28 16.41
N ARG A 20 -7.01 15.92 15.25
CA ARG A 20 -6.03 15.42 14.26
C ARG A 20 -4.69 15.41 14.99
N ARG A 21 -4.18 14.25 15.34
CA ARG A 21 -2.76 14.08 15.62
C ARG A 21 -2.03 14.50 14.35
N ILE A 22 -1.63 15.77 14.31
CA ILE A 22 -0.63 16.26 13.36
C ILE A 22 0.62 15.48 13.73
N MET A 23 1.03 14.55 12.87
CA MET A 23 2.36 13.97 12.96
C MET A 23 3.33 15.14 12.96
N PRO A 24 4.30 15.23 13.90
CA PRO A 24 5.26 16.31 13.89
C PRO A 24 5.97 16.33 12.55
N ASN A 25 6.00 17.49 11.91
CA ASN A 25 6.76 17.76 10.69
C ASN A 25 8.26 17.67 11.02
N HIS A 26 8.79 16.44 11.14
CA HIS A 26 10.22 16.18 11.18
C HIS A 26 10.68 15.54 9.87
N PHE A 27 10.27 16.13 8.74
CA PHE A 27 10.97 15.93 7.49
C PHE A 27 11.95 17.10 7.32
N ASN A 28 12.99 17.13 8.15
CA ASN A 28 14.14 17.98 7.92
C ASN A 28 15.06 17.21 6.96
N GLY A 29 15.04 17.60 5.69
CA GLY A 29 15.82 16.98 4.61
C GLY A 29 17.34 17.21 4.69
N ASN A 30 17.92 17.18 5.91
CA ASN A 30 19.34 17.23 6.19
C ASN A 30 19.70 16.17 7.23
N ASN A 31 19.49 14.87 6.88
CA ASN A 31 20.08 13.80 7.66
C ASN A 31 21.55 13.64 7.27
N ASN A 32 22.41 14.50 7.84
CA ASN A 32 23.87 14.33 7.84
C ASN A 32 24.34 13.35 8.93
N ASP A 33 23.44 12.57 9.53
CA ASP A 33 23.77 11.65 10.62
C ASP A 33 24.02 10.20 10.19
N GLY A 34 23.94 9.90 8.86
CA GLY A 34 24.12 8.55 8.34
C GLY A 34 22.93 7.62 8.61
N SER A 35 21.79 8.11 9.06
CA SER A 35 20.56 7.29 9.19
C SER A 35 19.97 7.00 7.80
N GLU A 36 19.71 5.72 7.56
CA GLU A 36 19.03 5.26 6.34
C GLU A 36 17.61 5.87 6.28
N ASP A 37 17.19 6.33 5.10
CA ASP A 37 15.81 6.76 4.88
C ASP A 37 14.84 5.61 5.11
N VAL A 38 13.66 5.89 5.68
CA VAL A 38 12.68 4.86 6.03
C VAL A 38 12.24 4.06 4.80
N LEU A 39 12.04 4.72 3.66
CA LEU A 39 11.63 4.03 2.43
C LEU A 39 12.78 3.16 1.88
N GLU A 40 14.02 3.66 1.92
CA GLU A 40 15.21 2.87 1.58
C GLU A 40 15.33 1.63 2.47
N CYS A 41 15.10 1.79 3.78
CA CYS A 41 15.07 0.66 4.72
C CYS A 41 14.02 -0.39 4.35
N LEU A 42 12.80 0.04 3.98
CA LEU A 42 11.74 -0.89 3.57
C LEU A 42 12.10 -1.65 2.29
N PHE A 43 12.66 -0.97 1.29
CA PHE A 43 13.13 -1.60 0.05
C PHE A 43 14.23 -2.62 0.31
N ARG A 44 15.19 -2.29 1.17
CA ARG A 44 16.26 -3.21 1.57
C ARG A 44 15.70 -4.45 2.26
N LYS A 45 14.78 -4.28 3.22
CA LYS A 45 14.12 -5.41 3.92
C LYS A 45 13.33 -6.30 2.98
N GLN A 46 12.68 -5.75 1.98
CA GLN A 46 11.96 -6.53 0.97
C GLN A 46 12.94 -7.36 0.11
N ASN A 47 14.06 -6.77 -0.29
CA ASN A 47 15.11 -7.52 -1.00
C ASN A 47 15.75 -8.62 -0.13
N GLU A 48 15.95 -8.38 1.17
CA GLU A 48 16.41 -9.39 2.12
C GLU A 48 15.42 -10.56 2.22
N LEU A 49 14.12 -10.29 2.24
CA LEU A 49 13.08 -11.31 2.21
C LEU A 49 13.15 -12.16 0.93
N HIS A 50 13.30 -11.53 -0.24
CA HIS A 50 13.48 -12.24 -1.51
C HIS A 50 14.70 -13.16 -1.50
N GLN A 51 15.84 -12.70 -0.96
CA GLN A 51 17.04 -13.52 -0.82
C GLN A 51 16.80 -14.70 0.13
N THR A 52 16.10 -14.49 1.24
CA THR A 52 15.75 -15.55 2.18
C THR A 52 14.88 -16.60 1.52
N ILE A 53 13.84 -16.20 0.78
CA ILE A 53 12.99 -17.12 0.02
C ILE A 53 13.81 -17.90 -1.02
N ALA A 54 14.71 -17.24 -1.74
CA ALA A 54 15.54 -17.88 -2.75
C ALA A 54 16.53 -18.89 -2.17
N THR A 55 17.08 -18.64 -0.98
CA THR A 55 18.08 -19.51 -0.33
C THR A 55 17.46 -20.70 0.40
N HIS A 56 16.27 -20.57 0.98
CA HIS A 56 15.56 -21.64 1.68
C HIS A 56 14.79 -22.59 0.76
N SER A 57 14.90 -22.37 -0.54
CA SER A 57 14.19 -23.09 -1.61
C SER A 57 14.68 -24.54 -1.82
N SER A 58 15.05 -25.29 -0.79
CA SER A 58 15.36 -26.72 -0.87
C SER A 58 14.16 -27.65 -0.67
N SER A 59 12.96 -27.11 -0.43
CA SER A 59 11.68 -27.81 -0.26
C SER A 59 10.71 -27.51 -1.40
N ASP A 60 9.52 -28.11 -1.40
CA ASP A 60 8.45 -27.90 -2.40
C ASP A 60 8.10 -26.42 -2.65
N ASP A 61 8.26 -25.55 -1.65
CA ASP A 61 8.08 -24.10 -1.78
C ASP A 61 9.02 -23.46 -2.82
N SER A 62 10.16 -24.08 -3.12
CA SER A 62 11.08 -23.61 -4.17
C SER A 62 10.47 -23.62 -5.56
N GLN A 63 9.48 -24.48 -5.79
CA GLN A 63 8.82 -24.59 -7.07
C GLN A 63 7.98 -23.36 -7.37
N TYR A 64 7.31 -22.78 -6.36
CA TYR A 64 6.50 -21.56 -6.53
C TYR A 64 7.35 -20.34 -6.82
N SER A 65 8.44 -20.15 -6.09
CA SER A 65 9.39 -19.06 -6.32
C SER A 65 10.04 -19.14 -7.71
N LYS A 66 10.46 -20.34 -8.14
CA LYS A 66 10.99 -20.59 -9.48
C LYS A 66 9.94 -20.31 -10.56
N LYS A 67 8.69 -20.71 -10.32
CA LYS A 67 7.58 -20.45 -11.25
C LYS A 67 7.34 -18.96 -11.41
N PHE A 68 7.28 -18.19 -10.31
CA PHE A 68 7.13 -16.74 -10.36
C PHE A 68 8.28 -16.07 -11.14
N LEU A 69 9.52 -16.45 -10.87
CA LEU A 69 10.71 -15.92 -11.55
C LEU A 69 10.79 -16.30 -13.04
N SER A 70 10.10 -17.37 -13.47
CA SER A 70 10.02 -17.76 -14.88
C SER A 70 8.99 -16.97 -15.69
N LEU A 71 8.13 -16.19 -15.02
CA LEU A 71 7.14 -15.33 -15.68
C LEU A 71 7.83 -14.12 -16.35
N SER A 72 7.21 -13.57 -17.37
CA SER A 72 7.60 -12.27 -17.92
C SER A 72 7.39 -11.15 -16.89
N LYS A 73 8.01 -10.00 -17.11
CA LYS A 73 7.85 -8.82 -16.23
C LYS A 73 6.37 -8.41 -16.10
N GLU A 74 5.64 -8.42 -17.21
CA GLU A 74 4.22 -8.09 -17.23
C GLU A 74 3.37 -9.09 -16.47
N GLU A 75 3.68 -10.38 -16.58
CA GLU A 75 2.99 -11.45 -15.84
C GLU A 75 3.28 -11.35 -14.34
N ARG A 76 4.52 -11.08 -13.94
CA ARG A 76 4.87 -10.86 -12.53
C ARG A 76 4.15 -9.65 -11.97
N LEU A 77 4.13 -8.54 -12.71
CA LEU A 77 3.39 -7.34 -12.30
C LEU A 77 1.88 -7.61 -12.16
N SER A 78 1.30 -8.39 -13.10
CA SER A 78 -0.10 -8.81 -13.03
C SER A 78 -0.38 -9.67 -11.79
N ALA A 79 0.53 -10.59 -11.45
CA ALA A 79 0.41 -11.41 -10.24
C ALA A 79 0.48 -10.56 -8.97
N LEU A 80 1.39 -9.59 -8.90
CA LEU A 80 1.50 -8.65 -7.78
C LEU A 80 0.25 -7.77 -7.64
N CYS A 81 -0.29 -7.27 -8.76
CA CYS A 81 -1.57 -6.54 -8.73
C CYS A 81 -2.72 -7.40 -8.20
N THR A 82 -2.73 -8.69 -8.56
CA THR A 82 -3.74 -9.64 -8.04
C THR A 82 -3.58 -9.83 -6.53
N ALA A 83 -2.35 -9.98 -6.02
CA ALA A 83 -2.09 -10.07 -4.60
C ALA A 83 -2.57 -8.80 -3.86
N ILE A 84 -2.21 -7.61 -4.32
CA ILE A 84 -2.68 -6.33 -3.74
C ILE A 84 -4.22 -6.28 -3.67
N ILE A 85 -4.92 -6.75 -4.68
CA ILE A 85 -6.39 -6.80 -4.69
C ILE A 85 -6.91 -7.76 -3.61
N HIS A 86 -6.27 -8.91 -3.43
CA HIS A 86 -6.68 -9.89 -2.42
C HIS A 86 -6.49 -9.34 -1.01
N GLU A 87 -5.32 -8.78 -0.67
CA GLU A 87 -5.07 -8.17 0.63
C GLU A 87 -6.01 -6.97 0.89
N ALA A 88 -6.28 -6.16 -0.15
CA ALA A 88 -7.25 -5.08 -0.02
C ALA A 88 -8.67 -5.59 0.26
N VAL A 89 -9.06 -6.75 -0.27
CA VAL A 89 -10.33 -7.41 0.04
C VAL A 89 -10.33 -7.98 1.45
N GLU A 90 -9.19 -8.51 1.94
CA GLU A 90 -9.05 -9.02 3.31
C GLU A 90 -9.17 -7.88 4.31
N LEU A 91 -8.46 -6.78 4.11
CA LEU A 91 -8.63 -5.55 4.88
C LEU A 91 -10.09 -5.05 4.85
N GLN A 92 -10.73 -5.03 3.66
CA GLN A 92 -12.13 -4.61 3.54
C GLN A 92 -13.07 -5.52 4.34
N ARG A 93 -12.82 -6.83 4.38
CA ARG A 93 -13.65 -7.80 5.11
C ARG A 93 -13.71 -7.53 6.62
N LEU A 94 -12.68 -6.91 7.19
CA LEU A 94 -12.64 -6.51 8.59
C LEU A 94 -13.53 -5.30 8.89
N THR A 95 -13.96 -4.57 7.85
CA THR A 95 -14.86 -3.44 7.99
C THR A 95 -16.33 -3.85 7.91
N ASN A 96 -17.22 -3.01 8.37
CA ASN A 96 -18.66 -3.25 8.26
C ASN A 96 -19.22 -2.79 6.90
N TRP A 97 -18.51 -3.08 5.79
CA TRP A 97 -18.90 -2.66 4.45
C TRP A 97 -20.23 -3.28 3.97
N LYS A 98 -20.60 -4.45 4.52
CA LYS A 98 -21.89 -5.09 4.26
C LYS A 98 -22.98 -4.48 5.14
N TRP A 99 -23.48 -3.31 4.74
CA TRP A 99 -24.50 -2.57 5.48
C TRP A 99 -25.78 -3.36 5.79
N TRP A 100 -26.03 -4.46 5.07
CA TRP A 100 -27.17 -5.39 5.28
C TRP A 100 -26.88 -6.51 6.29
N LYS A 101 -25.68 -6.60 6.83
CA LYS A 101 -25.30 -7.59 7.85
C LYS A 101 -25.23 -6.97 9.24
N LYS A 102 -25.36 -7.84 10.27
CA LYS A 102 -25.11 -7.43 11.65
C LYS A 102 -23.66 -6.91 11.74
N ARG A 103 -23.50 -5.75 12.37
CA ARG A 103 -22.18 -5.18 12.63
C ARG A 103 -21.39 -6.06 13.58
N VAL A 104 -20.10 -6.15 13.32
CA VAL A 104 -19.09 -6.75 14.19
C VAL A 104 -18.13 -5.67 14.66
N GLU A 105 -17.48 -5.92 15.79
CA GLU A 105 -16.42 -5.05 16.29
C GLU A 105 -15.25 -5.03 15.30
N PHE A 106 -14.69 -3.83 15.11
CA PHE A 106 -13.57 -3.64 14.19
C PHE A 106 -12.25 -3.98 14.87
N ASP A 107 -11.58 -5.02 14.41
CA ASP A 107 -10.22 -5.38 14.85
C ASP A 107 -9.19 -4.49 14.14
N GLN A 108 -8.80 -3.43 14.85
CA GLN A 108 -7.82 -2.47 14.33
C GLN A 108 -6.41 -3.08 14.17
N ASN A 109 -6.05 -4.06 15.00
CA ASN A 109 -4.70 -4.66 14.90
C ASN A 109 -4.61 -5.56 13.68
N HIS A 110 -5.59 -6.43 13.49
CA HIS A 110 -5.69 -7.24 12.28
C HIS A 110 -5.75 -6.37 11.02
N ALA A 111 -6.53 -5.28 11.02
CA ALA A 111 -6.58 -4.35 9.89
C ALA A 111 -5.23 -3.67 9.58
N LYS A 112 -4.35 -3.46 10.57
CA LYS A 112 -2.99 -2.99 10.34
C LYS A 112 -2.11 -4.06 9.68
N GLU A 113 -2.27 -5.32 10.07
CA GLU A 113 -1.55 -6.45 9.49
C GLU A 113 -1.87 -6.56 7.98
N GLU A 114 -3.15 -6.63 7.62
CA GLU A 114 -3.58 -6.65 6.22
C GLU A 114 -3.08 -5.43 5.40
N LEU A 115 -3.04 -4.26 6.03
CA LEU A 115 -2.48 -3.08 5.38
C LEU A 115 -0.97 -3.21 5.12
N ILE A 116 -0.23 -3.85 6.03
CA ILE A 116 1.21 -4.10 5.83
C ILE A 116 1.43 -5.11 4.70
N ASP A 117 0.56 -6.13 4.55
CA ASP A 117 0.65 -7.09 3.45
C ASP A 117 0.46 -6.41 2.09
N ILE A 118 -0.48 -5.45 1.99
CA ILE A 118 -0.60 -4.58 0.81
C ILE A 118 0.72 -3.83 0.55
N TRP A 119 1.38 -3.28 1.60
CA TRP A 119 2.64 -2.56 1.46
C TRP A 119 3.76 -3.46 0.93
N HIS A 120 3.86 -4.71 1.36
CA HIS A 120 4.81 -5.67 0.83
C HIS A 120 4.68 -5.81 -0.70
N PHE A 121 3.48 -6.06 -1.19
CA PHE A 121 3.24 -6.23 -2.63
C PHE A 121 3.37 -4.92 -3.41
N VAL A 122 3.08 -3.76 -2.82
CA VAL A 122 3.31 -2.45 -3.46
C VAL A 122 4.81 -2.18 -3.63
N ILE A 123 5.64 -2.52 -2.63
CA ILE A 123 7.10 -2.40 -2.74
C ILE A 123 7.62 -3.37 -3.79
N ASP A 124 7.15 -4.62 -3.82
CA ASP A 124 7.52 -5.60 -4.83
C ASP A 124 7.19 -5.13 -6.25
N ALA A 125 6.00 -4.59 -6.46
CA ALA A 125 5.60 -4.03 -7.75
C ALA A 125 6.49 -2.83 -8.14
N SER A 126 6.93 -2.03 -7.16
CA SER A 126 7.85 -0.92 -7.41
C SER A 126 9.24 -1.42 -7.82
N ILE A 127 9.75 -2.46 -7.16
CA ILE A 127 11.02 -3.13 -7.51
C ILE A 127 10.92 -3.74 -8.91
N GLU A 128 9.81 -4.41 -9.23
CA GLU A 128 9.59 -5.00 -10.55
C GLU A 128 9.56 -3.94 -11.67
N LEU A 129 9.08 -2.74 -11.37
CA LEU A 129 9.12 -1.58 -12.27
C LEU A 129 10.45 -0.83 -12.24
N GLU A 130 11.45 -1.35 -11.52
CA GLU A 130 12.79 -0.75 -11.41
C GLU A 130 12.78 0.65 -10.77
N MET A 131 11.75 0.96 -9.99
CA MET A 131 11.67 2.22 -9.26
C MET A 131 12.54 2.19 -8.01
N THR A 132 13.30 3.26 -7.82
CA THR A 132 14.01 3.51 -6.56
C THR A 132 13.11 4.22 -5.55
N PRO A 133 13.45 4.23 -4.25
CA PRO A 133 12.78 5.06 -3.24
C PRO A 133 12.68 6.53 -3.65
N TYR A 134 13.74 7.07 -4.27
CA TYR A 134 13.76 8.44 -4.77
C TYR A 134 12.76 8.67 -5.93
N ASP A 135 12.65 7.72 -6.85
CA ASP A 135 11.67 7.78 -7.96
C ASP A 135 10.25 7.81 -7.43
N ILE A 136 9.96 7.01 -6.41
CA ILE A 136 8.64 6.99 -5.75
C ILE A 136 8.35 8.34 -5.10
N LEU A 137 9.29 8.89 -4.32
CA LEU A 137 9.12 10.19 -3.67
C LEU A 137 8.85 11.28 -4.70
N THR A 138 9.64 11.31 -5.78
CA THR A 138 9.54 12.30 -6.87
C THR A 138 8.19 12.20 -7.57
N ALA A 139 7.80 10.99 -7.99
CA ALA A 139 6.54 10.74 -8.68
C ALA A 139 5.33 11.04 -7.77
N TYR A 140 5.39 10.63 -6.50
CA TYR A 140 4.34 10.89 -5.52
C TYR A 140 4.18 12.39 -5.28
N THR A 141 5.27 13.13 -5.09
CA THR A 141 5.25 14.59 -4.87
C THR A 141 4.63 15.32 -6.06
N THR A 142 5.04 14.95 -7.27
CA THR A 142 4.50 15.50 -8.52
C THR A 142 2.99 15.22 -8.61
N LYS A 143 2.58 13.97 -8.39
CA LYS A 143 1.18 13.57 -8.44
C LYS A 143 0.34 14.27 -7.35
N ASN A 144 0.90 14.44 -6.17
CA ASN A 144 0.26 15.15 -5.05
C ASN A 144 -0.01 16.61 -5.43
N GLN A 145 0.95 17.29 -6.06
CA GLN A 145 0.76 18.68 -6.51
C GLN A 145 -0.37 18.76 -7.57
N ILE A 146 -0.36 17.88 -8.57
CA ILE A 146 -1.44 17.77 -9.56
C ILE A 146 -2.81 17.60 -8.89
N ASN A 147 -2.89 16.72 -7.89
CA ASN A 147 -4.13 16.47 -7.17
C ASN A 147 -4.59 17.70 -6.37
N LYS A 148 -3.66 18.42 -5.73
CA LYS A 148 -3.97 19.68 -5.04
C LYS A 148 -4.53 20.74 -6.00
N ASP A 149 -3.93 20.88 -7.18
CA ASP A 149 -4.35 21.85 -8.17
C ASP A 149 -5.73 21.49 -8.75
N ARG A 150 -6.00 20.21 -8.98
CA ARG A 150 -7.34 19.73 -9.37
C ARG A 150 -8.40 20.08 -8.32
N GLN A 151 -8.10 19.92 -7.03
CA GLN A 151 -9.02 20.25 -5.95
C GLN A 151 -9.29 21.77 -5.87
N LYS A 152 -8.30 22.61 -6.15
CA LYS A 152 -8.46 24.08 -6.16
C LYS A 152 -9.30 24.57 -7.35
N ASN A 153 -9.15 23.91 -8.50
CA ASN A 153 -9.79 24.36 -9.75
C ASN A 153 -11.19 23.75 -9.97
N GLY A 154 -11.65 22.93 -9.04
CA GLY A 154 -12.89 22.14 -9.19
C GLY A 154 -12.66 20.91 -10.10
N TYR A 155 -13.35 19.80 -9.80
CA TYR A 155 -13.41 18.64 -10.68
C TYR A 155 -14.40 18.92 -11.77
#